data_349eb8eb57bccd7eaaed7aeeb7601a42
#
_entry.id   349eb8eb57bccd7eaaed7aeeb7601a42
#
_cell.length_a   1.000
_cell.length_b   1.000
_cell.length_c   1.000
_cell.angle_alpha   90.00
_cell.angle_beta   90.00
_cell.angle_gamma   90.00
#
_symmetry.space_group_name_H-M   'P 1'
#
loop_
_entity.id
_entity.type
_entity.pdbx_description
1 polymer ?
#
loop_
_entity_poly.entity_id
_entity_poly.type
_entity_poly.pdbx_seq_one_letter_code
_entity_poly.pdbx_strand_id
1 'polypeptide(L)'
;VLSALPGVAGYALVLVNPGVGLSTQEVYGRVPPGWRAESDGTRRMLDALKKRNVVRVAGALTNHLEHWVEPAMPVIGRMKAALLAAGALGAAMSGSGPTVFGLARSLDQARQIQRRVNRGGWSAWAVRTNSGAAIRMV
;
A
#
# COMPACT_ATOMS: atom_id res chain seq x y z
N VAL A 1 14.79 22.09 -1.72
CA VAL A 1 13.51 22.80 -1.92
C VAL A 1 12.37 21.87 -1.58
N LEU A 2 11.56 22.26 -0.60
CA LEU A 2 10.32 21.53 -0.23
C LEU A 2 9.18 22.04 -1.10
N SER A 3 8.43 21.14 -1.71
CA SER A 3 7.21 21.47 -2.44
C SER A 3 6.01 20.71 -1.86
N ALA A 4 4.83 21.34 -1.88
CA ALA A 4 3.61 20.69 -1.44
C ALA A 4 3.25 19.53 -2.37
N LEU A 5 2.88 18.39 -1.77
CA LEU A 5 2.40 17.24 -2.53
C LEU A 5 0.91 17.36 -2.82
N PRO A 6 0.41 16.74 -3.91
CA PRO A 6 -1.02 16.64 -4.16
C PRO A 6 -1.74 15.95 -3.00
N GLY A 7 -2.99 16.37 -2.74
CA GLY A 7 -3.81 15.74 -1.70
C GLY A 7 -4.15 14.29 -2.05
N VAL A 8 -4.20 13.44 -1.04
CA VAL A 8 -4.53 12.02 -1.14
C VAL A 8 -5.88 11.67 -0.50
N ALA A 9 -6.71 12.67 -0.18
CA ALA A 9 -8.00 12.44 0.46
C ALA A 9 -8.99 11.73 -0.47
N GLY A 10 -9.82 10.86 0.11
CA GLY A 10 -10.96 10.27 -0.55
C GLY A 10 -10.70 9.00 -1.37
N TYR A 11 -9.49 8.48 -1.39
CA TYR A 11 -9.21 7.17 -1.99
C TYR A 11 -9.72 6.04 -1.08
N ALA A 12 -10.37 5.05 -1.66
CA ALA A 12 -10.81 3.86 -0.94
C ALA A 12 -9.73 2.77 -0.98
N LEU A 13 -9.39 2.23 0.17
CA LEU A 13 -8.37 1.21 0.35
C LEU A 13 -8.89 0.02 1.14
N VAL A 14 -8.25 -1.12 0.94
CA VAL A 14 -8.35 -2.27 1.85
C VAL A 14 -6.99 -2.51 2.45
N LEU A 15 -6.90 -2.44 3.77
CA LEU A 15 -5.71 -2.82 4.53
C LEU A 15 -5.82 -4.29 4.90
N VAL A 16 -4.72 -5.03 4.76
CA VAL A 16 -4.65 -6.45 5.15
C VAL A 16 -3.42 -6.67 6.01
N ASN A 17 -3.60 -7.34 7.14
CA ASN A 17 -2.52 -7.68 8.06
C ASN A 17 -2.51 -9.17 8.36
N PRO A 18 -1.34 -9.85 8.30
CA PRO A 18 -1.25 -11.29 8.49
C PRO A 18 -1.27 -11.74 9.96
N GLY A 19 -1.26 -10.79 10.91
CA GLY A 19 -1.22 -11.10 12.34
C GLY A 19 0.16 -11.52 12.86
N VAL A 20 1.20 -11.45 12.04
CA VAL A 20 2.59 -11.70 12.44
C VAL A 20 3.39 -10.41 12.35
N GLY A 21 4.27 -10.18 13.32
CA GLY A 21 5.11 -8.99 13.38
C GLY A 21 6.29 -9.06 12.42
N LEU A 22 6.73 -7.90 11.97
CA LEU A 22 7.98 -7.71 11.26
C LEU A 22 8.65 -6.43 11.75
N SER A 23 9.86 -6.54 12.25
CA SER A 23 10.60 -5.40 12.76
C SER A 23 11.11 -4.52 11.60
N THR A 24 10.89 -3.22 11.70
CA THR A 24 11.45 -2.25 10.75
C THR A 24 12.97 -2.36 10.66
N GLN A 25 13.64 -2.60 11.78
CA GLN A 25 15.10 -2.79 11.83
C GLN A 25 15.52 -4.04 11.04
N GLU A 26 14.80 -5.15 11.14
CA GLU A 26 15.08 -6.37 10.37
C GLU A 26 14.92 -6.13 8.87
N VAL A 27 13.90 -5.38 8.46
CA VAL A 27 13.65 -5.03 7.06
C VAL A 27 14.81 -4.20 6.50
N TYR A 28 15.16 -3.13 7.17
CA TYR A 28 16.27 -2.28 6.72
C TYR A 28 17.63 -2.98 6.79
N GLY A 29 17.81 -3.93 7.71
CA GLY A 29 19.00 -4.79 7.77
C GLY A 29 19.17 -5.71 6.56
N ARG A 30 18.10 -5.96 5.79
CA ARG A 30 18.13 -6.75 4.54
C ARG A 30 18.52 -5.94 3.33
N VAL A 31 18.42 -4.61 3.40
CA VAL A 31 18.76 -3.72 2.28
C VAL A 31 20.28 -3.59 2.19
N PRO A 32 20.89 -3.91 1.05
CA PRO A 32 22.34 -3.81 0.90
C PRO A 32 22.83 -2.37 1.08
N PRO A 33 24.01 -2.17 1.70
CA PRO A 33 24.64 -0.86 1.75
C PRO A 33 24.81 -0.26 0.35
N GLY A 34 24.44 1.02 0.21
CA GLY A 34 24.57 1.74 -1.08
C GLY A 34 23.45 1.45 -2.08
N TRP A 35 22.50 0.56 -1.79
CA TRP A 35 21.34 0.38 -2.65
C TRP A 35 20.52 1.67 -2.74
N ARG A 36 20.10 2.00 -3.95
CA ARG A 36 19.25 3.16 -4.23
C ARG A 36 18.05 2.71 -5.05
N ALA A 37 16.87 3.20 -4.67
CA ALA A 37 15.66 3.01 -5.43
C ALA A 37 15.72 3.80 -6.76
N GLU A 38 15.16 3.24 -7.82
CA GLU A 38 14.96 3.96 -9.08
C GLU A 38 14.00 5.14 -8.87
N SER A 39 14.34 6.30 -9.45
CA SER A 39 13.66 7.57 -9.15
C SER A 39 12.31 7.78 -9.85
N ASP A 40 11.95 6.97 -10.83
CA ASP A 40 10.76 7.20 -11.67
C ASP A 40 9.42 6.95 -10.98
N GLY A 41 9.40 6.10 -9.95
CA GLY A 41 8.17 5.76 -9.22
C GLY A 41 7.50 6.96 -8.58
N THR A 42 8.28 7.84 -7.96
CA THR A 42 7.76 9.06 -7.31
C THR A 42 7.12 10.01 -8.32
N ARG A 43 7.76 10.23 -9.47
CA ARG A 43 7.23 11.11 -10.52
C ARG A 43 5.92 10.59 -11.07
N ARG A 44 5.83 9.30 -11.39
CA ARG A 44 4.59 8.66 -11.88
C ARG A 44 3.46 8.76 -10.86
N MET A 45 3.76 8.54 -9.58
CA MET A 45 2.77 8.68 -8.51
C MET A 45 2.26 10.13 -8.38
N LEU A 46 3.17 11.12 -8.39
CA LEU A 46 2.80 12.53 -8.31
C LEU A 46 1.90 12.95 -9.48
N ASP A 47 2.22 12.52 -10.69
CA ASP A 47 1.40 12.81 -11.88
C ASP A 47 0.00 12.16 -11.76
N ALA A 48 -0.05 10.91 -11.32
CA ALA A 48 -1.32 10.21 -11.10
C ALA A 48 -2.20 10.88 -10.04
N LEU A 49 -1.60 11.31 -8.94
CA LEU A 49 -2.30 12.02 -7.86
C LEU A 49 -2.81 13.40 -8.31
N LYS A 50 -2.02 14.16 -9.08
CA LYS A 50 -2.45 15.45 -9.64
C LYS A 50 -3.67 15.29 -10.54
N LYS A 51 -3.71 14.24 -11.34
CA LYS A 51 -4.84 13.91 -12.22
C LYS A 51 -6.04 13.30 -11.50
N ARG A 52 -5.89 12.97 -10.22
CA ARG A 52 -6.90 12.28 -9.39
C ARG A 52 -7.51 11.06 -10.07
N ASN A 53 -6.69 10.32 -10.78
CA ASN A 53 -7.10 9.12 -11.49
C ASN A 53 -6.68 7.88 -10.70
N VAL A 54 -7.66 7.22 -10.08
CA VAL A 54 -7.40 6.06 -9.19
C VAL A 54 -6.73 4.90 -9.93
N VAL A 55 -7.03 4.68 -11.19
CA VAL A 55 -6.40 3.61 -12.00
C VAL A 55 -4.92 3.91 -12.21
N ARG A 56 -4.57 5.17 -12.51
CA ARG A 56 -3.17 5.59 -12.65
C ARG A 56 -2.43 5.54 -11.32
N VAL A 57 -3.08 5.93 -10.22
CA VAL A 57 -2.51 5.80 -8.89
C VAL A 57 -2.20 4.33 -8.58
N ALA A 58 -3.15 3.43 -8.84
CA ALA A 58 -2.95 1.99 -8.66
C ALA A 58 -1.78 1.44 -9.49
N GLY A 59 -1.66 1.87 -10.75
CA GLY A 59 -0.56 1.48 -11.63
C GLY A 59 0.80 2.07 -11.26
N ALA A 60 0.82 3.11 -10.43
CA ALA A 60 2.04 3.75 -9.92
C ALA A 60 2.44 3.28 -8.51
N LEU A 61 1.65 2.39 -7.89
CA LEU A 61 1.98 1.84 -6.58
C LEU A 61 3.28 1.06 -6.64
N THR A 62 4.19 1.39 -5.76
CA THR A 62 5.46 0.68 -5.59
C THR A 62 5.95 0.81 -4.16
N ASN A 63 6.63 -0.22 -3.69
CA ASN A 63 7.38 -0.18 -2.43
C ASN A 63 8.69 -0.94 -2.63
N HIS A 64 9.77 -0.22 -2.68
CA HIS A 64 11.08 -0.79 -2.95
C HIS A 64 11.57 -1.78 -1.87
N LEU A 65 11.05 -1.67 -0.64
CA LEU A 65 11.36 -2.62 0.42
C LEU A 65 10.77 -4.00 0.18
N GLU A 66 9.68 -4.12 -0.61
CA GLU A 66 9.07 -5.42 -0.93
C GLU A 66 10.08 -6.41 -1.52
N HIS A 67 10.98 -5.94 -2.36
CA HIS A 67 12.02 -6.78 -2.96
C HIS A 67 12.88 -7.51 -1.91
N TRP A 68 13.08 -6.89 -0.75
CA TRP A 68 13.90 -7.43 0.33
C TRP A 68 13.08 -8.18 1.38
N VAL A 69 11.80 -7.88 1.50
CA VAL A 69 10.91 -8.43 2.54
C VAL A 69 10.16 -9.66 2.04
N GLU A 70 9.60 -9.61 0.85
CA GLU A 70 8.72 -10.66 0.32
C GLU A 70 9.38 -12.05 0.27
N PRO A 71 10.66 -12.21 -0.12
CA PRO A 71 11.31 -13.53 -0.09
C PRO A 71 11.39 -14.14 1.31
N ALA A 72 11.51 -13.32 2.35
CA ALA A 72 11.56 -13.78 3.74
C ALA A 72 10.16 -13.89 4.38
N MET A 73 9.17 -13.23 3.81
CA MET A 73 7.79 -13.23 4.28
C MET A 73 6.80 -13.41 3.10
N PRO A 74 6.71 -14.63 2.54
CA PRO A 74 5.89 -14.90 1.34
C PRO A 74 4.40 -14.60 1.51
N VAL A 75 3.91 -14.44 2.75
CA VAL A 75 2.53 -14.03 3.02
C VAL A 75 2.21 -12.66 2.40
N ILE A 76 3.19 -11.77 2.26
CA ILE A 76 3.03 -10.46 1.62
C ILE A 76 2.57 -10.64 0.17
N GLY A 77 3.26 -11.47 -0.61
CA GLY A 77 2.86 -11.78 -1.98
C GLY A 77 1.48 -12.43 -2.07
N ARG A 78 1.17 -13.35 -1.14
CA ARG A 78 -0.16 -13.98 -1.09
C ARG A 78 -1.27 -12.97 -0.78
N MET A 79 -1.07 -12.03 0.14
CA MET A 79 -2.04 -10.99 0.46
C MET A 79 -2.24 -10.03 -0.74
N LYS A 80 -1.17 -9.63 -1.41
CA LYS A 80 -1.25 -8.81 -2.64
C LYS A 80 -2.05 -9.53 -3.73
N ALA A 81 -1.74 -10.80 -3.99
CA ALA A 81 -2.46 -11.60 -4.95
C ALA A 81 -3.95 -11.75 -4.61
N ALA A 82 -4.27 -11.97 -3.34
CA ALA A 82 -5.65 -12.06 -2.87
C ALA A 82 -6.43 -10.75 -3.05
N LEU A 83 -5.80 -9.60 -2.78
CA LEU A 83 -6.39 -8.28 -3.02
C LEU A 83 -6.70 -8.07 -4.51
N LEU A 84 -5.76 -8.38 -5.39
CA LEU A 84 -5.95 -8.25 -6.84
C LEU A 84 -7.03 -9.21 -7.35
N ALA A 85 -7.02 -10.46 -6.92
CA ALA A 85 -8.06 -11.46 -7.28
C ALA A 85 -9.45 -11.05 -6.77
N ALA A 86 -9.53 -10.33 -5.65
CA ALA A 86 -10.78 -9.80 -5.11
C ALA A 86 -11.28 -8.53 -5.81
N GLY A 87 -10.51 -7.94 -6.72
CA GLY A 87 -10.90 -6.80 -7.53
C GLY A 87 -10.17 -5.48 -7.23
N ALA A 88 -9.13 -5.49 -6.39
CA ALA A 88 -8.30 -4.31 -6.20
C ALA A 88 -7.61 -3.90 -7.51
N LEU A 89 -7.50 -2.59 -7.74
CA LEU A 89 -6.85 -2.02 -8.94
C LEU A 89 -5.33 -2.15 -8.90
N GLY A 90 -4.77 -2.22 -7.72
CA GLY A 90 -3.35 -2.40 -7.45
C GLY A 90 -3.16 -2.70 -5.97
N ALA A 91 -2.03 -3.28 -5.61
CA ALA A 91 -1.69 -3.60 -4.23
C ALA A 91 -0.20 -3.40 -3.97
N ALA A 92 0.13 -2.97 -2.78
CA ALA A 92 1.52 -2.78 -2.34
C ALA A 92 1.65 -2.97 -0.83
N MET A 93 2.86 -3.27 -0.38
CA MET A 93 3.19 -3.28 1.03
C MET A 93 3.22 -1.85 1.60
N SER A 94 2.72 -1.66 2.80
CA SER A 94 2.74 -0.39 3.51
C SER A 94 4.02 -0.25 4.34
N GLY A 95 4.83 0.76 4.02
CA GLY A 95 6.08 1.02 4.73
C GLY A 95 7.01 -0.20 4.73
N SER A 96 7.48 -0.59 5.91
CA SER A 96 8.32 -1.80 6.10
C SER A 96 7.51 -3.10 6.21
N GLY A 97 6.20 -3.03 6.10
CA GLY A 97 5.31 -4.18 6.24
C GLY A 97 5.03 -4.55 7.71
N PRO A 98 4.38 -5.68 7.97
CA PRO A 98 3.85 -6.65 7.00
C PRO A 98 2.47 -6.26 6.41
N THR A 99 1.89 -5.15 6.83
CA THR A 99 0.61 -4.70 6.29
C THR A 99 0.72 -4.45 4.78
N VAL A 100 -0.27 -4.94 4.03
CA VAL A 100 -0.44 -4.72 2.59
C VAL A 100 -1.72 -3.92 2.39
N PHE A 101 -1.76 -3.08 1.38
CA PHE A 101 -3.00 -2.41 1.01
C PHE A 101 -3.33 -2.61 -0.46
N GLY A 102 -4.62 -2.60 -0.76
CA GLY A 102 -5.16 -2.61 -2.12
C GLY A 102 -6.00 -1.37 -2.37
N LEU A 103 -5.87 -0.78 -3.55
CA LEU A 103 -6.64 0.39 -3.97
C LEU A 103 -7.93 -0.06 -4.64
N ALA A 104 -9.06 0.54 -4.26
CA ALA A 104 -10.38 0.25 -4.82
C ALA A 104 -10.95 1.48 -5.54
N ARG A 105 -11.93 1.27 -6.42
CA ARG A 105 -12.63 2.36 -7.14
C ARG A 105 -13.56 3.15 -6.24
N SER A 106 -14.11 2.51 -5.21
CA SER A 106 -15.09 3.08 -4.30
C SER A 106 -15.01 2.39 -2.94
N LEU A 107 -15.62 3.01 -1.92
CA LEU A 107 -15.71 2.40 -0.60
C LEU A 107 -16.58 1.12 -0.62
N ASP A 108 -17.60 1.07 -1.45
CA ASP A 108 -18.43 -0.14 -1.59
C ASP A 108 -17.63 -1.29 -2.18
N GLN A 109 -16.80 -1.04 -3.19
CA GLN A 109 -15.88 -2.05 -3.72
C GLN A 109 -14.84 -2.47 -2.66
N ALA A 110 -14.29 -1.51 -1.92
CA ALA A 110 -13.36 -1.82 -0.84
C ALA A 110 -13.97 -2.75 0.22
N ARG A 111 -15.23 -2.52 0.59
CA ARG A 111 -15.97 -3.41 1.51
C ARG A 111 -16.19 -4.81 0.93
N GLN A 112 -16.45 -4.93 -0.38
CA GLN A 112 -16.57 -6.23 -1.04
C GLN A 112 -15.23 -6.98 -1.05
N ILE A 113 -14.15 -6.30 -1.38
CA ILE A 113 -12.79 -6.84 -1.36
C ILE A 113 -12.43 -7.29 0.06
N GLN A 114 -12.68 -6.44 1.05
CA GLN A 114 -12.43 -6.73 2.45
C GLN A 114 -13.11 -8.03 2.91
N ARG A 115 -14.39 -8.22 2.58
CA ARG A 115 -15.12 -9.45 2.93
C ARG A 115 -14.52 -10.70 2.29
N ARG A 116 -14.07 -10.59 1.03
CA ARG A 116 -13.43 -11.72 0.32
C ARG A 116 -12.09 -12.09 0.92
N VAL A 117 -11.28 -11.08 1.25
CA VAL A 117 -9.94 -11.28 1.80
C VAL A 117 -9.99 -11.79 3.24
N ASN A 118 -10.94 -11.34 4.06
CA ASN A 118 -11.14 -11.85 5.43
C ASN A 118 -11.39 -13.37 5.46
N ARG A 119 -12.03 -13.92 4.45
CA ARG A 119 -12.25 -15.37 4.34
C ARG A 119 -10.93 -16.15 4.19
N GLY A 120 -9.86 -15.50 3.79
CA GLY A 120 -8.51 -16.07 3.71
C GLY A 120 -7.77 -16.19 5.03
N GLY A 121 -8.38 -15.76 6.14
CA GLY A 121 -7.80 -15.89 7.48
C GLY A 121 -6.96 -14.71 7.94
N TRP A 122 -6.88 -13.62 7.16
CA TRP A 122 -6.18 -12.39 7.54
C TRP A 122 -7.17 -11.32 8.03
N SER A 123 -6.70 -10.43 8.89
CA SER A 123 -7.48 -9.24 9.26
C SER A 123 -7.46 -8.24 8.12
N ALA A 124 -8.65 -7.74 7.73
CA ALA A 124 -8.78 -6.77 6.66
C ALA A 124 -9.77 -5.66 7.02
N TRP A 125 -9.49 -4.44 6.59
CA TRP A 125 -10.30 -3.25 6.86
C TRP A 125 -10.48 -2.44 5.58
N ALA A 126 -11.73 -2.05 5.28
CA ALA A 126 -12.04 -1.07 4.25
C ALA A 126 -11.97 0.34 4.87
N VAL A 127 -11.14 1.20 4.29
CA VAL A 127 -10.85 2.54 4.80
C VAL A 127 -10.85 3.58 3.69
N ARG A 128 -10.95 4.86 4.05
CA ARG A 128 -10.68 6.00 3.17
C ARG A 128 -9.44 6.73 3.60
N THR A 129 -8.69 7.21 2.62
CA THR A 129 -7.62 8.16 2.89
C THR A 129 -8.22 9.50 3.32
N ASN A 130 -7.58 10.14 4.27
CA ASN A 130 -7.98 11.43 4.80
C ASN A 130 -7.08 12.55 4.26
N SER A 131 -7.51 13.80 4.34
CA SER A 131 -6.77 14.97 3.86
C SER A 131 -5.49 15.29 4.64
N GLY A 132 -5.16 14.49 5.63
CA GLY A 132 -3.87 14.57 6.35
C GLY A 132 -3.62 15.88 7.09
N ALA A 133 -4.60 16.76 7.19
CA ALA A 133 -4.45 18.04 7.84
C ALA A 133 -4.45 17.97 9.38
N ALA A 134 -4.23 16.79 9.93
CA ALA A 134 -4.19 16.67 11.36
C ALA A 134 -3.29 15.52 11.82
N ILE A 135 -2.00 15.72 11.78
CA ILE A 135 -1.25 15.29 12.94
C ILE A 135 -1.70 16.23 14.08
N ARG A 136 -2.83 15.95 14.69
CA ARG A 136 -3.11 16.50 15.98
C ARG A 136 -2.18 15.79 16.94
N MET A 137 -1.09 16.43 17.28
CA MET A 137 -0.35 16.08 18.47
C MET A 137 -1.31 16.33 19.65
N VAL A 138 -1.76 15.25 20.22
CA VAL A 138 -2.46 15.26 21.49
C VAL A 138 -1.40 15.33 22.59
#